data_e7aa8e40183fe959e09e7d90bf816690
#
_entry.id   e7aa8e40183fe959e09e7d90bf816690
#
_cell.length_a   1.000
_cell.length_b   1.000
_cell.length_c   1.000
_cell.angle_alpha   90.00
_cell.angle_beta   90.00
_cell.angle_gamma   90.00
#
_symmetry.space_group_name_H-M   'P 1'
#
loop_
_entity.id
_entity.type
_entity.pdbx_description
1 polymer ?
#
loop_
_entity_poly.entity_id
_entity_poly.type
_entity_poly.pdbx_seq_one_letter_code
_entity_poly.pdbx_strand_id
1 'polypeptide(L)'
;MPTAIHHQTALDDPLHTSEQEALMRQSQRWLGAAVIGCLWALTGCGTWMHSDKQSVTIFTNPPETAVVIDDYLHLTAPGTVTLSRKGNHLAQVSRDGYEPTSFKIDRTWSWWVVGDIFSCFILLSPICIMNDIDQGGYYTFDDKIYLTLNRRATEPLPLK
;
A
#
# COMPACT_ATOMS: atom_id res chain seq x y z
N MET A 1 11.51 -80.97 -16.73
CA MET A 1 11.58 -79.50 -16.80
C MET A 1 10.25 -78.88 -16.39
N PRO A 2 10.11 -78.36 -15.23
CA PRO A 2 9.21 -77.27 -14.95
C PRO A 2 9.78 -76.36 -13.88
N THR A 3 10.08 -75.10 -14.19
CA THR A 3 10.40 -74.14 -13.19
C THR A 3 10.27 -72.71 -13.79
N ALA A 4 9.07 -72.13 -13.74
CA ALA A 4 8.91 -70.72 -13.95
C ALA A 4 7.46 -70.26 -13.69
N ILE A 5 6.86 -70.49 -12.51
CA ILE A 5 5.60 -69.87 -12.10
C ILE A 5 5.67 -69.65 -10.58
N HIS A 6 6.48 -68.73 -10.13
CA HIS A 6 6.44 -68.31 -8.70
C HIS A 6 6.92 -66.89 -8.43
N HIS A 7 6.80 -65.99 -9.37
CA HIS A 7 7.27 -64.62 -9.10
C HIS A 7 6.23 -63.49 -9.34
N GLN A 8 4.96 -63.81 -9.55
CA GLN A 8 3.95 -62.83 -9.91
C GLN A 8 2.84 -62.62 -8.89
N THR A 9 2.83 -63.36 -7.81
CA THR A 9 1.78 -63.28 -6.78
C THR A 9 2.08 -62.34 -5.61
N ALA A 10 3.21 -61.65 -5.60
CA ALA A 10 3.58 -60.72 -4.50
C ALA A 10 3.16 -59.28 -4.74
N LEU A 11 2.53 -58.96 -5.88
CA LEU A 11 2.14 -57.59 -6.23
C LEU A 11 0.67 -57.28 -6.00
N ASP A 12 -0.16 -58.28 -5.68
CA ASP A 12 -1.61 -58.11 -5.44
C ASP A 12 -2.00 -58.29 -4.00
N ASP A 13 -1.15 -57.86 -3.04
CA ASP A 13 -1.52 -57.86 -1.64
C ASP A 13 -2.49 -56.73 -1.34
N PRO A 14 -3.78 -57.00 -0.98
CA PRO A 14 -4.78 -55.95 -0.76
C PRO A 14 -4.40 -55.00 0.38
N LEU A 15 -3.45 -55.37 1.24
CA LEU A 15 -2.91 -54.53 2.31
C LEU A 15 -2.01 -53.43 1.75
N HIS A 16 -1.26 -53.73 0.68
CA HIS A 16 -0.35 -52.76 0.06
C HIS A 16 -1.11 -51.67 -0.72
N THR A 17 -2.24 -52.03 -1.34
CA THR A 17 -3.12 -51.09 -2.06
C THR A 17 -3.84 -50.12 -1.12
N SER A 18 -4.27 -50.60 0.03
CA SER A 18 -4.96 -49.78 1.02
C SER A 18 -4.03 -48.73 1.67
N GLU A 19 -2.78 -49.06 1.93
CA GLU A 19 -1.77 -48.12 2.42
C GLU A 19 -1.39 -47.07 1.37
N GLN A 20 -1.26 -47.43 0.13
CA GLN A 20 -0.99 -46.49 -0.97
C GLN A 20 -2.15 -45.52 -1.20
N GLU A 21 -3.38 -46.01 -1.15
CA GLU A 21 -4.57 -45.14 -1.25
C GLU A 21 -4.65 -44.18 -0.08
N ALA A 22 -4.33 -44.61 1.14
CA ALA A 22 -4.31 -43.76 2.32
C ALA A 22 -3.26 -42.63 2.21
N LEU A 23 -2.07 -42.97 1.75
CA LEU A 23 -0.97 -42.03 1.50
C LEU A 23 -1.32 -41.01 0.41
N MET A 24 -1.96 -41.44 -0.69
CA MET A 24 -2.43 -40.55 -1.76
C MET A 24 -3.51 -39.58 -1.27
N ARG A 25 -4.48 -40.07 -0.49
CA ARG A 25 -5.52 -39.22 0.10
C ARG A 25 -4.93 -38.21 1.09
N GLN A 26 -3.92 -38.61 1.84
CA GLN A 26 -3.22 -37.73 2.77
C GLN A 26 -2.43 -36.65 2.04
N SER A 27 -1.71 -37.00 0.97
CA SER A 27 -0.97 -36.03 0.16
C SER A 27 -1.90 -35.00 -0.53
N GLN A 28 -3.07 -35.46 -1.04
CA GLN A 28 -4.08 -34.56 -1.61
C GLN A 28 -4.64 -33.57 -0.58
N ARG A 29 -4.82 -33.99 0.67
CA ARG A 29 -5.28 -33.08 1.76
C ARG A 29 -4.26 -32.02 2.08
N TRP A 30 -2.96 -32.37 2.11
CA TRP A 30 -1.87 -31.39 2.31
C TRP A 30 -1.71 -30.44 1.15
N LEU A 31 -1.86 -30.90 -0.09
CA LEU A 31 -1.87 -30.07 -1.29
C LEU A 31 -3.04 -29.09 -1.27
N GLY A 32 -4.23 -29.55 -0.93
CA GLY A 32 -5.40 -28.69 -0.78
C GLY A 32 -5.22 -27.61 0.29
N ALA A 33 -4.69 -27.97 1.46
CA ALA A 33 -4.39 -27.02 2.52
C ALA A 33 -3.30 -26.00 2.11
N ALA A 34 -2.27 -26.43 1.38
CA ALA A 34 -1.22 -25.57 0.87
C ALA A 34 -1.77 -24.56 -0.17
N VAL A 35 -2.63 -25.00 -1.08
CA VAL A 35 -3.27 -24.12 -2.07
C VAL A 35 -4.18 -23.08 -1.40
N ILE A 36 -4.99 -23.51 -0.41
CA ILE A 36 -5.83 -22.57 0.36
C ILE A 36 -4.96 -21.57 1.12
N GLY A 37 -3.88 -22.01 1.76
CA GLY A 37 -2.91 -21.15 2.44
C GLY A 37 -2.26 -20.14 1.51
N CYS A 38 -1.86 -20.54 0.29
CA CYS A 38 -1.36 -19.63 -0.74
C CYS A 38 -2.39 -18.62 -1.21
N LEU A 39 -3.65 -19.01 -1.38
CA LEU A 39 -4.74 -18.09 -1.75
C LEU A 39 -4.98 -17.01 -0.68
N TRP A 40 -4.86 -17.36 0.59
CA TRP A 40 -4.95 -16.39 1.69
C TRP A 40 -3.74 -15.47 1.78
N ALA A 41 -2.55 -15.94 1.42
CA ALA A 41 -1.33 -15.13 1.36
C ALA A 41 -1.32 -14.14 0.18
N LEU A 42 -2.13 -14.37 -0.85
CA LEU A 42 -2.26 -13.48 -2.02
C LEU A 42 -3.12 -12.23 -1.75
N THR A 43 -3.87 -12.20 -0.65
CA THR A 43 -4.52 -10.97 -0.18
C THR A 43 -3.47 -10.11 0.52
N GLY A 44 -2.86 -9.19 -0.22
CA GLY A 44 -1.76 -8.35 0.27
C GLY A 44 -2.06 -7.69 1.61
N CYS A 45 -1.21 -7.92 2.60
CA CYS A 45 -1.34 -7.37 3.96
C CYS A 45 -1.30 -5.84 3.98
N GLY A 46 -0.61 -5.20 3.04
CA GLY A 46 -0.43 -3.75 2.98
C GLY A 46 -1.75 -3.00 2.74
N THR A 47 -2.58 -3.48 1.84
CA THR A 47 -3.86 -2.84 1.50
C THR A 47 -4.87 -2.93 2.65
N TRP A 48 -4.78 -3.95 3.50
CA TRP A 48 -5.69 -4.11 4.63
C TRP A 48 -5.29 -3.26 5.84
N MET A 49 -3.99 -3.01 6.03
CA MET A 49 -3.45 -2.25 7.16
C MET A 49 -3.35 -0.74 6.85
N HIS A 50 -3.20 -0.35 5.58
CA HIS A 50 -3.03 1.04 5.15
C HIS A 50 -4.14 1.47 4.19
N SER A 51 -4.95 2.43 4.63
CA SER A 51 -5.92 3.09 3.76
C SER A 51 -5.22 3.82 2.61
N ASP A 52 -5.87 3.88 1.45
CA ASP A 52 -5.46 4.71 0.29
C ASP A 52 -5.49 6.22 0.59
N LYS A 53 -5.94 6.61 1.78
CA LYS A 53 -6.10 7.99 2.22
C LYS A 53 -5.39 8.24 3.54
N GLN A 54 -4.91 9.47 3.73
CA GLN A 54 -4.27 9.93 4.97
C GLN A 54 -4.82 11.28 5.38
N SER A 55 -5.09 11.45 6.68
CA SER A 55 -5.44 12.76 7.25
C SER A 55 -4.16 13.53 7.53
N VAL A 56 -4.06 14.73 6.96
CA VAL A 56 -2.90 15.63 7.09
C VAL A 56 -3.38 16.95 7.68
N THR A 57 -2.66 17.48 8.65
CA THR A 57 -2.95 18.79 9.25
C THR A 57 -2.06 19.85 8.63
N ILE A 58 -2.69 20.88 8.06
CA ILE A 58 -2.00 21.99 7.40
C ILE A 58 -1.97 23.20 8.33
N PHE A 59 -0.80 23.72 8.53
CA PHE A 59 -0.53 24.96 9.25
C PHE A 59 -0.02 26.01 8.28
N THR A 60 -0.47 27.25 8.44
CA THR A 60 0.02 28.37 7.64
C THR A 60 0.57 29.48 8.52
N ASN A 61 1.55 30.19 8.01
CA ASN A 61 2.03 31.42 8.58
C ASN A 61 1.90 32.55 7.52
N PRO A 62 0.96 33.50 7.72
CA PRO A 62 0.10 33.73 8.88
C PRO A 62 -1.04 32.68 9.03
N PRO A 63 -1.60 32.53 10.23
CA PRO A 63 -2.76 31.66 10.46
C PRO A 63 -4.02 32.23 9.79
N GLU A 64 -5.12 31.46 9.80
CA GLU A 64 -6.40 31.82 9.17
C GLU A 64 -6.27 32.16 7.68
N THR A 65 -5.49 31.37 6.99
CA THR A 65 -5.23 31.51 5.56
C THR A 65 -6.06 30.49 4.78
N ALA A 66 -6.67 30.94 3.68
CA ALA A 66 -7.40 30.04 2.78
C ALA A 66 -6.43 29.18 2.01
N VAL A 67 -6.69 27.87 2.03
CA VAL A 67 -5.94 26.85 1.31
C VAL A 67 -6.89 26.09 0.41
N VAL A 68 -6.55 25.95 -0.85
CA VAL A 68 -7.28 25.14 -1.84
C VAL A 68 -6.35 24.06 -2.32
N ILE A 69 -6.77 22.80 -2.18
CA ILE A 69 -5.96 21.64 -2.60
C ILE A 69 -6.63 21.02 -3.83
N ASP A 70 -5.83 20.80 -4.87
CA ASP A 70 -6.25 20.20 -6.15
C ASP A 70 -7.48 20.88 -6.76
N ASP A 71 -7.65 22.19 -6.53
CA ASP A 71 -8.75 23.04 -7.03
C ASP A 71 -10.17 22.71 -6.52
N TYR A 72 -10.32 21.69 -5.66
CA TYR A 72 -11.66 21.30 -5.16
C TYR A 72 -11.77 21.18 -3.63
N LEU A 73 -10.68 20.98 -2.91
CA LEU A 73 -10.67 20.86 -1.45
C LEU A 73 -10.35 22.22 -0.81
N HIS A 74 -11.34 22.85 -0.20
CA HIS A 74 -11.19 24.16 0.45
C HIS A 74 -11.10 23.99 1.97
N LEU A 75 -10.09 24.60 2.58
CA LEU A 75 -9.94 24.66 4.03
C LEU A 75 -9.34 25.99 4.47
N THR A 76 -9.56 26.34 5.74
CA THR A 76 -8.87 27.45 6.41
C THR A 76 -7.84 26.86 7.37
N ALA A 77 -6.59 27.21 7.20
CA ALA A 77 -5.51 26.70 8.06
C ALA A 77 -5.42 27.53 9.37
N PRO A 78 -5.16 26.89 10.55
CA PRO A 78 -4.89 25.47 10.69
C PRO A 78 -6.13 24.59 10.49
N GLY A 79 -5.97 23.50 9.71
CA GLY A 79 -7.07 22.60 9.42
C GLY A 79 -6.57 21.23 9.00
N THR A 80 -7.42 20.20 9.18
CA THR A 80 -7.10 18.82 8.78
C THR A 80 -7.90 18.45 7.54
N VAL A 81 -7.22 17.83 6.58
CA VAL A 81 -7.78 17.36 5.32
C VAL A 81 -7.35 15.92 5.06
N THR A 82 -8.21 15.16 4.39
CA THR A 82 -7.89 13.79 4.00
C THR A 82 -7.45 13.76 2.54
N LEU A 83 -6.19 13.35 2.31
CA LEU A 83 -5.56 13.29 1.00
C LEU A 83 -5.41 11.83 0.54
N SER A 84 -5.48 11.62 -0.78
CA SER A 84 -5.23 10.31 -1.39
C SER A 84 -3.72 10.05 -1.51
N ARG A 85 -3.26 8.87 -1.10
CA ARG A 85 -1.85 8.48 -1.23
C ARG A 85 -1.45 8.08 -2.66
N LYS A 86 -2.41 8.04 -3.59
CA LYS A 86 -2.17 7.62 -4.98
C LYS A 86 -1.39 8.64 -5.81
N GLY A 87 -1.35 9.90 -5.39
CA GLY A 87 -0.70 10.99 -6.13
C GLY A 87 -0.09 12.04 -5.22
N ASN A 88 0.63 12.98 -5.85
CA ASN A 88 1.03 14.22 -5.20
C ASN A 88 -0.13 15.21 -5.28
N HIS A 89 -0.19 16.15 -4.35
CA HIS A 89 -1.23 17.16 -4.30
C HIS A 89 -0.64 18.57 -4.46
N LEU A 90 -1.43 19.50 -4.96
CA LEU A 90 -1.05 20.90 -5.11
C LEU A 90 -1.90 21.74 -4.16
N ALA A 91 -1.27 22.37 -3.18
CA ALA A 91 -1.94 23.32 -2.28
C ALA A 91 -1.71 24.75 -2.79
N GLN A 92 -2.77 25.45 -3.12
CA GLN A 92 -2.78 26.87 -3.46
C GLN A 92 -3.19 27.65 -2.21
N VAL A 93 -2.35 28.57 -1.80
CA VAL A 93 -2.53 29.32 -0.55
C VAL A 93 -2.66 30.81 -0.88
N SER A 94 -3.72 31.43 -0.40
CA SER A 94 -4.00 32.83 -0.66
C SER A 94 -4.50 33.56 0.59
N ARG A 95 -4.03 34.79 0.77
CA ARG A 95 -4.46 35.70 1.84
C ARG A 95 -4.26 37.15 1.40
N ASP A 96 -5.14 38.02 1.83
CA ASP A 96 -5.02 39.45 1.56
C ASP A 96 -3.73 40.04 2.12
N GLY A 97 -3.01 40.79 1.31
CA GLY A 97 -1.72 41.40 1.66
C GLY A 97 -0.51 40.47 1.53
N TYR A 98 -0.71 39.22 1.07
CA TYR A 98 0.34 38.24 0.81
C TYR A 98 0.33 37.82 -0.66
N GLU A 99 1.47 37.31 -1.12
CA GLU A 99 1.57 36.73 -2.47
C GLU A 99 0.90 35.37 -2.51
N PRO A 100 -0.05 35.13 -3.41
CA PRO A 100 -0.59 33.79 -3.64
C PRO A 100 0.53 32.85 -4.03
N THR A 101 0.63 31.71 -3.37
CA THR A 101 1.72 30.76 -3.57
C THR A 101 1.17 29.35 -3.68
N SER A 102 1.76 28.56 -4.57
CA SER A 102 1.42 27.14 -4.71
C SER A 102 2.53 26.27 -4.12
N PHE A 103 2.13 25.32 -3.31
CA PHE A 103 3.02 24.36 -2.68
C PHE A 103 2.67 22.95 -3.13
N LYS A 104 3.67 22.20 -3.55
CA LYS A 104 3.52 20.80 -3.89
C LYS A 104 3.63 19.95 -2.63
N ILE A 105 2.64 19.13 -2.37
CA ILE A 105 2.64 18.14 -1.29
C ILE A 105 3.09 16.83 -1.91
N ASP A 106 4.37 16.51 -1.73
CA ASP A 106 4.96 15.29 -2.26
C ASP A 106 4.76 14.13 -1.30
N ARG A 107 4.45 12.98 -1.86
CA ARG A 107 4.38 11.72 -1.13
C ARG A 107 5.79 11.14 -0.93
N THR A 108 6.01 10.54 0.23
CA THR A 108 7.27 9.89 0.62
C THR A 108 7.05 8.39 0.74
N TRP A 109 8.09 7.58 0.57
CA TRP A 109 8.04 6.14 0.78
C TRP A 109 7.77 5.82 2.24
N SER A 110 6.81 4.94 2.47
CA SER A 110 6.48 4.46 3.80
C SER A 110 7.40 3.30 4.21
N TRP A 111 7.81 3.25 5.47
CA TRP A 111 8.59 2.14 6.02
C TRP A 111 7.89 0.78 5.97
N TRP A 112 6.57 0.76 5.79
CA TRP A 112 5.77 -0.47 5.66
C TRP A 112 6.17 -1.36 4.48
N VAL A 113 6.81 -0.81 3.45
CA VAL A 113 7.42 -1.57 2.34
C VAL A 113 8.32 -2.69 2.84
N VAL A 114 9.08 -2.43 3.91
CA VAL A 114 9.99 -3.43 4.50
C VAL A 114 9.21 -4.59 5.13
N GLY A 115 8.07 -4.29 5.78
CA GLY A 115 7.19 -5.31 6.35
C GLY A 115 6.62 -6.25 5.30
N ASP A 116 6.23 -5.72 4.14
CA ASP A 116 5.64 -6.51 3.06
C ASP A 116 6.66 -7.43 2.38
N ILE A 117 7.92 -7.02 2.26
CA ILE A 117 9.00 -7.87 1.75
C ILE A 117 9.18 -9.11 2.63
N PHE A 118 9.08 -8.97 3.94
CA PHE A 118 9.18 -10.09 4.88
C PHE A 118 7.91 -10.94 4.94
N SER A 119 6.73 -10.31 4.83
CA SER A 119 5.43 -10.98 4.97
C SER A 119 5.02 -11.76 3.73
N CYS A 120 5.35 -11.26 2.54
CA CYS A 120 4.95 -11.86 1.25
C CYS A 120 5.94 -12.91 0.71
N PHE A 121 6.82 -13.47 1.51
CA PHE A 121 7.83 -14.42 1.03
C PHE A 121 8.55 -13.91 -0.23
N ILE A 122 9.87 -13.90 -0.26
CA ILE A 122 10.75 -13.33 -1.31
C ILE A 122 10.32 -13.70 -2.74
N LEU A 123 9.71 -14.85 -2.97
CA LEU A 123 9.28 -15.31 -4.29
C LEU A 123 8.00 -14.64 -4.83
N LEU A 124 7.06 -14.27 -3.95
CA LEU A 124 5.78 -13.63 -4.31
C LEU A 124 5.81 -12.10 -4.13
N SER A 125 6.88 -11.59 -3.54
CA SER A 125 7.12 -10.16 -3.26
C SER A 125 6.85 -9.24 -4.47
N PRO A 126 7.30 -9.52 -5.71
CA PRO A 126 7.08 -8.62 -6.83
C PRO A 126 5.60 -8.38 -7.15
N ILE A 127 4.76 -9.41 -6.99
CA ILE A 127 3.31 -9.32 -7.30
C ILE A 127 2.60 -8.53 -6.22
N CYS A 128 2.91 -8.76 -4.94
CA CYS A 128 2.36 -8.02 -3.82
C CYS A 128 2.74 -6.53 -3.91
N ILE A 129 4.01 -6.23 -4.18
CA ILE A 129 4.55 -4.87 -4.32
C ILE A 129 3.85 -4.12 -5.46
N MET A 130 3.70 -4.72 -6.62
CA MET A 130 3.03 -4.06 -7.76
C MET A 130 1.58 -3.69 -7.44
N ASN A 131 0.84 -4.59 -6.80
CA ASN A 131 -0.55 -4.33 -6.44
C ASN A 131 -0.67 -3.19 -5.40
N ASP A 132 0.22 -3.16 -4.41
CA ASP A 132 0.18 -2.15 -3.34
C ASP A 132 0.69 -0.78 -3.80
N ILE A 133 1.60 -0.71 -4.79
CA ILE A 133 2.01 0.55 -5.43
C ILE A 133 0.81 1.22 -6.10
N ASP A 134 0.01 0.47 -6.85
CA ASP A 134 -1.19 0.98 -7.53
C ASP A 134 -2.26 1.45 -6.54
N GLN A 135 -2.35 0.82 -5.38
CA GLN A 135 -3.27 1.21 -4.32
C GLN A 135 -2.77 2.40 -3.47
N GLY A 136 -1.51 2.81 -3.62
CA GLY A 136 -0.90 3.89 -2.84
C GLY A 136 -0.48 3.50 -1.42
N GLY A 137 -0.51 2.22 -1.07
CA GLY A 137 -0.18 1.70 0.26
C GLY A 137 1.27 1.95 0.69
N TYR A 138 2.19 2.10 -0.26
CA TYR A 138 3.61 2.35 0.00
C TYR A 138 3.96 3.82 0.21
N TYR A 139 3.00 4.72 0.04
CA TYR A 139 3.27 6.15 0.15
C TYR A 139 2.65 6.72 1.42
N THR A 140 3.28 7.75 1.95
CA THR A 140 2.81 8.52 3.10
C THR A 140 3.09 9.99 2.88
N PHE A 141 2.32 10.84 3.54
CA PHE A 141 2.59 12.27 3.67
C PHE A 141 3.09 12.56 5.08
N ASP A 142 3.73 13.71 5.24
CA ASP A 142 3.97 14.25 6.58
C ASP A 142 2.63 14.57 7.26
N ASP A 143 2.44 14.13 8.50
CA ASP A 143 1.20 14.35 9.24
C ASP A 143 0.90 15.83 9.47
N LYS A 144 1.96 16.66 9.46
CA LYS A 144 1.88 18.11 9.67
C LYS A 144 2.67 18.83 8.59
N ILE A 145 1.99 19.66 7.83
CA ILE A 145 2.58 20.47 6.76
C ILE A 145 2.54 21.94 7.17
N TYR A 146 3.68 22.61 7.10
CA TYR A 146 3.82 24.03 7.44
C TYR A 146 4.09 24.84 6.16
N LEU A 147 3.18 25.77 5.86
CA LEU A 147 3.24 26.62 4.68
C LEU A 147 3.43 28.06 5.12
N THR A 148 4.45 28.73 4.59
CA THR A 148 4.72 30.14 4.91
C THR A 148 4.49 31.00 3.68
N LEU A 149 3.70 32.06 3.83
CA LEU A 149 3.44 33.04 2.77
C LEU A 149 4.36 34.24 2.93
N ASN A 150 4.82 34.75 1.79
CA ASN A 150 5.55 36.00 1.76
C ASN A 150 4.58 37.19 1.69
N ARG A 151 4.85 38.21 2.49
CA ARG A 151 4.08 39.44 2.40
C ARG A 151 4.34 40.09 1.05
N ARG A 152 3.29 40.56 0.38
CA ARG A 152 3.42 41.34 -0.85
C ARG A 152 4.23 42.60 -0.55
N ALA A 153 5.29 42.83 -1.31
CA ALA A 153 6.03 44.09 -1.25
C ALA A 153 5.07 45.21 -1.61
N THR A 154 4.85 46.13 -0.67
CA THR A 154 4.04 47.34 -0.94
C THR A 154 4.80 48.07 -2.06
N GLU A 155 4.18 48.28 -3.20
CA GLU A 155 4.71 49.11 -4.27
C GLU A 155 5.09 50.47 -3.68
N PRO A 156 6.35 50.94 -3.86
CA PRO A 156 6.71 52.28 -3.35
C PRO A 156 5.80 53.29 -3.96
N LEU A 157 5.15 54.11 -3.12
CA LEU A 157 4.33 55.24 -3.55
C LEU A 157 5.10 56.03 -4.60
N PRO A 158 4.51 56.35 -5.76
CA PRO A 158 5.18 57.19 -6.73
C PRO A 158 5.53 58.51 -6.07
N LEU A 159 6.83 58.77 -5.96
CA LEU A 159 7.33 60.07 -5.48
C LEU A 159 6.82 61.15 -6.46
N LYS A 160 6.04 62.04 -5.99
CA LYS A 160 5.50 63.18 -6.71
C LYS A 160 6.52 64.31 -6.73
#